data_25418edf570ce50f9f36afb257f4bc31
#
_entry.id   25418edf570ce50f9f36afb257f4bc31
#
_cell.length_a   1.000
_cell.length_b   1.000
_cell.length_c   1.000
_cell.angle_alpha   90.00
_cell.angle_beta   90.00
_cell.angle_gamma   90.00
#
_symmetry.space_group_name_H-M   'P 1'
#
loop_
_entity.id
_entity.type
_entity.pdbx_description
1 polymer ?
#
loop_
_entity_poly.entity_id
_entity_poly.type
_entity_poly.pdbx_seq_one_letter_code
_entity_poly.pdbx_strand_id
1 'polypeptide(L)'
;MAVRTLHDMLELNTVRLTGGEPLLYRELIPFIKAIKKINIPGIKMTTNGYILAGKAKELKAAGLTDINVSLDAIEPDAFYMISRRKNLSKVLDGIEESIDAGLKVKINCVLMKGVNDHQVIPLFRYAKNKNIPVRFLELMKMGHLHDNYQQYLFTQAQILEVLSNEFSFSPISRLPGATADYWQLPGGYQFGIIANESHPFCNDCDRLRLDSYGNIFGCLSSNTPINIRDCLHDKKKLREHLQTALYHKKTKFYGSALSMKAIGG
;
A
#
# COMPACT_ATOMS: atom_id res chain seq x y z
N MET A 1 -0.20 -9.78 21.19
CA MET A 1 0.22 -11.18 21.15
C MET A 1 0.55 -11.65 19.73
N ALA A 2 -0.38 -11.73 18.81
CA ALA A 2 -0.15 -12.31 17.46
C ALA A 2 1.08 -11.74 16.71
N VAL A 3 1.22 -10.41 16.60
CA VAL A 3 2.36 -9.79 15.91
C VAL A 3 3.71 -10.20 16.52
N ARG A 4 3.82 -10.30 17.85
CA ARG A 4 5.02 -10.78 18.52
C ARG A 4 5.32 -12.24 18.15
N THR A 5 4.33 -13.12 18.28
CA THR A 5 4.49 -14.55 17.96
C THR A 5 4.91 -14.75 16.49
N LEU A 6 4.32 -13.97 15.57
CA LEU A 6 4.71 -14.01 14.16
C LEU A 6 6.12 -13.45 13.93
N HIS A 7 6.51 -12.38 14.65
CA HIS A 7 7.87 -11.85 14.57
C HIS A 7 8.92 -12.85 15.07
N ASP A 8 8.64 -13.49 16.20
CA ASP A 8 9.53 -14.51 16.79
C ASP A 8 9.73 -15.73 15.86
N MET A 9 8.81 -15.98 14.93
CA MET A 9 8.88 -17.10 13.98
C MET A 9 9.38 -16.73 12.59
N LEU A 10 9.13 -15.51 12.13
CA LEU A 10 9.34 -15.08 10.74
C LEU A 10 10.33 -13.92 10.61
N GLU A 11 10.87 -13.41 11.71
CA GLU A 11 11.82 -12.29 11.73
C GLU A 11 11.31 -11.09 10.91
N LEU A 12 10.07 -10.64 11.21
CA LEU A 12 9.40 -9.60 10.44
C LEU A 12 10.25 -8.32 10.38
N ASN A 13 10.60 -7.89 9.18
CA ASN A 13 11.28 -6.61 8.93
C ASN A 13 10.31 -5.43 8.91
N THR A 14 9.03 -5.69 8.62
CA THR A 14 8.03 -4.64 8.48
C THR A 14 6.65 -5.14 8.88
N VAL A 15 5.93 -4.31 9.63
CA VAL A 15 4.47 -4.43 9.82
C VAL A 15 3.80 -3.23 9.16
N ARG A 16 2.81 -3.49 8.30
CA ARG A 16 2.01 -2.44 7.67
C ARG A 16 0.58 -2.46 8.23
N LEU A 17 0.19 -1.36 8.83
CA LEU A 17 -1.16 -1.13 9.31
C LEU A 17 -2.04 -0.68 8.14
N THR A 18 -3.10 -1.42 7.92
CA THR A 18 -4.10 -1.16 6.88
C THR A 18 -5.50 -1.47 7.45
N GLY A 19 -6.45 -1.77 6.60
CA GLY A 19 -7.80 -2.17 6.95
C GLY A 19 -8.79 -1.34 6.15
N GLY A 20 -9.92 -0.93 6.72
CA GLY A 20 -10.78 0.07 6.09
C GLY A 20 -10.07 1.43 6.05
N GLU A 21 -9.95 2.06 7.21
CA GLU A 21 -9.13 3.24 7.44
C GLU A 21 -8.50 3.14 8.83
N PRO A 22 -7.17 2.94 8.94
CA PRO A 22 -6.52 2.70 10.23
C PRO A 22 -6.63 3.88 11.19
N LEU A 23 -6.71 5.12 10.67
CA LEU A 23 -6.84 6.32 11.50
C LEU A 23 -8.19 6.42 12.25
N LEU A 24 -9.18 5.61 11.90
CA LEU A 24 -10.44 5.49 12.63
C LEU A 24 -10.37 4.57 13.85
N TYR A 25 -9.29 3.76 13.95
CA TYR A 25 -9.11 2.87 15.09
C TYR A 25 -8.69 3.66 16.33
N ARG A 26 -9.52 3.65 17.35
CA ARG A 26 -9.30 4.47 18.58
C ARG A 26 -8.01 4.11 19.32
N GLU A 27 -7.64 2.84 19.30
CA GLU A 27 -6.45 2.32 19.98
C GLU A 27 -5.21 2.29 19.07
N LEU A 28 -5.19 3.04 17.94
CA LEU A 28 -4.11 3.02 16.97
C LEU A 28 -2.76 3.40 17.60
N ILE A 29 -2.72 4.47 18.38
CA ILE A 29 -1.48 4.96 19.01
C ILE A 29 -0.94 3.97 20.04
N PRO A 30 -1.73 3.48 21.02
CA PRO A 30 -1.31 2.38 21.90
C PRO A 30 -0.83 1.15 21.14
N PHE A 31 -1.51 0.78 20.04
CA PHE A 31 -1.15 -0.36 19.20
C PHE A 31 0.21 -0.18 18.52
N ILE A 32 0.49 0.99 17.92
CA ILE A 32 1.80 1.30 17.33
C ILE A 32 2.89 1.23 18.41
N LYS A 33 2.67 1.83 19.58
CA LYS A 33 3.60 1.77 20.71
C LYS A 33 3.88 0.33 21.15
N ALA A 34 2.85 -0.53 21.14
CA ALA A 34 2.99 -1.95 21.48
C ALA A 34 3.83 -2.71 20.43
N ILE A 35 3.65 -2.42 19.13
CA ILE A 35 4.46 -2.99 18.04
C ILE A 35 5.90 -2.49 18.15
N LYS A 36 6.13 -1.20 18.43
CA LYS A 36 7.49 -0.64 18.62
C LYS A 36 8.29 -1.39 19.68
N LYS A 37 7.63 -1.82 20.77
CA LYS A 37 8.27 -2.62 21.84
C LYS A 37 8.68 -4.04 21.41
N ILE A 38 8.28 -4.49 20.22
CA ILE A 38 8.68 -5.79 19.65
C ILE A 38 10.01 -5.67 18.90
N ASN A 39 10.47 -4.43 18.63
CA ASN A 39 11.67 -4.09 17.86
C ASN A 39 11.63 -4.45 16.38
N ILE A 40 10.44 -4.47 15.77
CA ILE A 40 10.31 -4.62 14.32
C ILE A 40 10.83 -3.34 13.65
N PRO A 41 11.78 -3.43 12.69
CA PRO A 41 12.46 -2.27 12.11
C PRO A 41 11.52 -1.25 11.44
N GLY A 42 10.48 -1.72 10.74
CA GLY A 42 9.55 -0.87 10.01
C GLY A 42 8.11 -0.99 10.50
N ILE A 43 7.55 0.10 11.02
CA ILE A 43 6.11 0.20 11.29
C ILE A 43 5.54 1.18 10.27
N LYS A 44 4.75 0.66 9.33
CA LYS A 44 4.24 1.42 8.18
C LYS A 44 2.72 1.47 8.22
N MET A 45 2.13 2.47 7.58
CA MET A 45 0.68 2.61 7.49
C MET A 45 0.25 2.97 6.07
N THR A 46 -0.93 2.52 5.66
CA THR A 46 -1.62 2.98 4.46
C THR A 46 -2.93 3.62 4.88
N THR A 47 -3.20 4.83 4.42
CA THR A 47 -4.39 5.63 4.78
C THR A 47 -4.91 6.41 3.59
N ASN A 48 -6.20 6.75 3.60
CA ASN A 48 -6.78 7.71 2.66
C ASN A 48 -6.41 9.18 2.98
N GLY A 49 -5.71 9.42 4.08
CA GLY A 49 -5.20 10.74 4.47
C GLY A 49 -6.24 11.74 4.98
N TYR A 50 -7.53 11.45 4.92
CA TYR A 50 -8.60 12.43 5.17
C TYR A 50 -8.65 12.99 6.60
N ILE A 51 -8.18 12.22 7.57
CA ILE A 51 -8.09 12.63 8.99
C ILE A 51 -6.65 12.54 9.52
N LEU A 52 -5.68 12.67 8.62
CA LEU A 52 -4.25 12.56 8.94
C LEU A 52 -3.69 13.86 9.55
N ALA A 53 -4.19 15.01 9.08
CA ALA A 53 -3.85 16.31 9.64
C ALA A 53 -4.11 16.34 11.16
N GLY A 54 -3.18 16.94 11.91
CA GLY A 54 -3.18 16.97 13.38
C GLY A 54 -2.71 15.67 14.07
N LYS A 55 -2.49 14.57 13.33
CA LYS A 55 -2.08 13.26 13.90
C LYS A 55 -0.64 12.87 13.59
N ALA A 56 -0.01 13.49 12.61
CA ALA A 56 1.29 13.07 12.07
C ALA A 56 2.40 13.02 13.14
N LYS A 57 2.51 14.05 13.98
CA LYS A 57 3.50 14.12 15.07
C LYS A 57 3.29 13.01 16.11
N GLU A 58 2.05 12.76 16.50
CA GLU A 58 1.72 11.71 17.46
C GLU A 58 2.02 10.31 16.92
N LEU A 59 1.67 10.05 15.64
CA LEU A 59 2.00 8.80 14.94
C LEU A 59 3.50 8.56 14.88
N LYS A 60 4.29 9.59 14.54
CA LYS A 60 5.75 9.53 14.54
C LYS A 60 6.31 9.23 15.92
N ALA A 61 5.86 9.94 16.94
CA ALA A 61 6.29 9.74 18.33
C ALA A 61 5.94 8.33 18.84
N ALA A 62 4.79 7.77 18.42
CA ALA A 62 4.41 6.39 18.74
C ALA A 62 5.33 5.34 18.11
N GLY A 63 6.02 5.66 17.01
CA GLY A 63 6.98 4.78 16.34
C GLY A 63 6.66 4.45 14.89
N LEU A 64 5.67 5.12 14.29
CA LEU A 64 5.43 4.98 12.85
C LEU A 64 6.65 5.48 12.07
N THR A 65 7.09 4.73 11.07
CA THR A 65 8.26 5.07 10.25
C THR A 65 7.88 5.62 8.89
N ASP A 66 6.90 4.99 8.26
CA ASP A 66 6.52 5.29 6.88
C ASP A 66 4.99 5.36 6.74
N ILE A 67 4.53 6.22 5.85
CA ILE A 67 3.12 6.34 5.53
C ILE A 67 2.91 6.35 4.01
N ASN A 68 1.96 5.52 3.54
CA ASN A 68 1.45 5.60 2.19
C ASN A 68 0.09 6.30 2.23
N VAL A 69 -0.04 7.39 1.52
CA VAL A 69 -1.31 8.10 1.35
C VAL A 69 -1.92 7.71 0.01
N SER A 70 -3.14 7.17 0.05
CA SER A 70 -3.91 6.87 -1.16
C SER A 70 -4.53 8.17 -1.67
N LEU A 71 -4.07 8.63 -2.84
CA LEU A 71 -4.52 9.86 -3.48
C LEU A 71 -4.59 9.66 -4.99
N ASP A 72 -5.81 9.47 -5.49
CA ASP A 72 -6.05 9.10 -6.89
C ASP A 72 -6.27 10.31 -7.81
N ALA A 73 -6.37 11.52 -7.25
CA ALA A 73 -6.43 12.77 -7.98
C ALA A 73 -5.97 13.95 -7.11
N ILE A 74 -5.39 14.98 -7.74
CA ILE A 74 -4.93 16.23 -7.10
C ILE A 74 -5.81 17.44 -7.47
N GLU A 75 -6.67 17.29 -8.46
CA GLU A 75 -7.65 18.30 -8.84
C GLU A 75 -8.95 18.07 -8.06
N PRO A 76 -9.58 19.12 -7.49
CA PRO A 76 -10.74 18.98 -6.60
C PRO A 76 -11.91 18.20 -7.20
N ASP A 77 -12.25 18.47 -8.47
CA ASP A 77 -13.38 17.83 -9.15
C ASP A 77 -13.09 16.34 -9.42
N ALA A 78 -11.89 16.01 -9.91
CA ALA A 78 -11.46 14.63 -10.10
C ALA A 78 -11.40 13.87 -8.77
N PHE A 79 -10.87 14.50 -7.72
CA PHE A 79 -10.86 13.94 -6.38
C PHE A 79 -12.26 13.64 -5.86
N TYR A 80 -13.21 14.57 -6.04
CA TYR A 80 -14.60 14.36 -5.63
C TYR A 80 -15.27 13.23 -6.43
N MET A 81 -15.04 13.17 -7.74
CA MET A 81 -15.59 12.11 -8.59
C MET A 81 -15.20 10.71 -8.13
N ILE A 82 -13.94 10.53 -7.70
CA ILE A 82 -13.39 9.23 -7.30
C ILE A 82 -13.69 8.93 -5.82
N SER A 83 -13.36 9.87 -4.93
CA SER A 83 -13.42 9.65 -3.48
C SER A 83 -14.79 9.88 -2.86
N ARG A 84 -15.68 10.62 -3.56
CA ARG A 84 -16.95 11.16 -3.06
C ARG A 84 -16.78 12.08 -1.85
N ARG A 85 -15.60 12.69 -1.70
CA ARG A 85 -15.26 13.63 -0.62
C ARG A 85 -14.85 14.98 -1.20
N LYS A 86 -15.30 16.07 -0.55
CA LYS A 86 -15.07 17.43 -1.07
C LYS A 86 -13.74 18.06 -0.63
N ASN A 87 -13.18 17.67 0.49
CA ASN A 87 -12.08 18.40 1.11
C ASN A 87 -10.73 17.75 0.79
N LEU A 88 -10.27 17.89 -0.45
CA LEU A 88 -8.93 17.48 -0.89
C LEU A 88 -7.84 18.14 -0.01
N SER A 89 -8.01 19.42 0.37
CA SER A 89 -7.06 20.15 1.22
C SER A 89 -6.70 19.39 2.49
N LYS A 90 -7.65 18.72 3.14
CA LYS A 90 -7.37 17.92 4.36
C LYS A 90 -6.37 16.79 4.11
N VAL A 91 -6.40 16.19 2.92
CA VAL A 91 -5.44 15.15 2.56
C VAL A 91 -4.07 15.75 2.31
N LEU A 92 -4.03 16.90 1.61
CA LEU A 92 -2.78 17.61 1.31
C LEU A 92 -2.13 18.15 2.57
N ASP A 93 -2.90 18.75 3.48
CA ASP A 93 -2.43 19.22 4.80
C ASP A 93 -1.85 18.04 5.60
N GLY A 94 -2.53 16.89 5.59
CA GLY A 94 -2.04 15.67 6.25
C GLY A 94 -0.73 15.13 5.67
N ILE A 95 -0.53 15.25 4.36
CA ILE A 95 0.73 14.91 3.69
C ILE A 95 1.84 15.85 4.16
N GLU A 96 1.60 17.16 4.15
CA GLU A 96 2.57 18.16 4.57
C GLU A 96 2.98 18.00 6.04
N GLU A 97 2.01 17.89 6.94
CA GLU A 97 2.29 17.62 8.35
C GLU A 97 3.06 16.32 8.59
N SER A 98 2.83 15.29 7.75
CA SER A 98 3.56 14.03 7.85
C SER A 98 5.02 14.18 7.42
N ILE A 99 5.29 14.98 6.39
CA ILE A 99 6.65 15.33 5.95
C ILE A 99 7.36 16.10 7.06
N ASP A 100 6.72 17.13 7.61
CA ASP A 100 7.26 17.98 8.68
C ASP A 100 7.53 17.19 9.97
N ALA A 101 6.71 16.17 10.26
CA ALA A 101 6.93 15.27 11.38
C ALA A 101 8.08 14.26 11.14
N GLY A 102 8.71 14.26 9.96
CA GLY A 102 9.80 13.36 9.60
C GLY A 102 9.35 11.91 9.32
N LEU A 103 8.11 11.71 8.91
CA LEU A 103 7.65 10.44 8.37
C LEU A 103 8.13 10.29 6.92
N LYS A 104 8.45 9.04 6.51
CA LYS A 104 8.71 8.74 5.10
C LYS A 104 7.37 8.63 4.38
N VAL A 105 6.98 9.68 3.66
CA VAL A 105 5.70 9.74 2.95
C VAL A 105 5.86 9.21 1.53
N LYS A 106 4.85 8.48 1.04
CA LYS A 106 4.68 8.09 -0.36
C LYS A 106 3.21 8.28 -0.76
N ILE A 107 2.97 8.70 -1.97
CA ILE A 107 1.62 8.71 -2.55
C ILE A 107 1.41 7.42 -3.34
N ASN A 108 0.26 6.79 -3.18
CA ASN A 108 -0.24 5.71 -4.03
C ASN A 108 -1.44 6.21 -4.81
N CYS A 109 -1.41 6.05 -6.12
CA CYS A 109 -2.50 6.39 -7.01
C CYS A 109 -2.86 5.17 -7.85
N VAL A 110 -4.09 4.68 -7.72
CA VAL A 110 -4.63 3.67 -8.63
C VAL A 110 -5.16 4.38 -9.87
N LEU A 111 -4.60 4.03 -11.02
CA LEU A 111 -5.00 4.64 -12.30
C LEU A 111 -6.08 3.82 -13.00
N MET A 112 -7.07 4.52 -13.51
CA MET A 112 -8.17 3.97 -14.30
C MET A 112 -8.32 4.75 -15.60
N LYS A 113 -8.20 4.06 -16.73
CA LYS A 113 -8.33 4.63 -18.08
C LYS A 113 -9.68 5.31 -18.25
N GLY A 114 -9.66 6.55 -18.77
CA GLY A 114 -10.86 7.36 -18.97
C GLY A 114 -11.53 7.89 -17.69
N VAL A 115 -10.92 7.66 -16.52
CA VAL A 115 -11.44 8.13 -15.22
C VAL A 115 -10.47 9.13 -14.59
N ASN A 116 -9.23 8.70 -14.31
CA ASN A 116 -8.20 9.54 -13.68
C ASN A 116 -6.81 9.40 -14.31
N ASP A 117 -6.69 8.80 -15.48
CA ASP A 117 -5.43 8.72 -16.24
C ASP A 117 -4.86 10.10 -16.58
N HIS A 118 -5.71 11.13 -16.74
CA HIS A 118 -5.30 12.53 -16.87
C HIS A 118 -4.61 13.10 -15.59
N GLN A 119 -4.72 12.43 -14.44
CA GLN A 119 -4.09 12.86 -13.18
C GLN A 119 -2.63 12.42 -13.06
N VAL A 120 -2.08 11.66 -14.00
CA VAL A 120 -0.68 11.20 -13.97
C VAL A 120 0.28 12.38 -13.83
N ILE A 121 0.20 13.35 -14.74
CA ILE A 121 1.11 14.51 -14.73
C ILE A 121 0.86 15.45 -13.54
N PRO A 122 -0.38 15.84 -13.19
CA PRO A 122 -0.64 16.68 -12.02
C PRO A 122 -0.12 16.08 -10.72
N LEU A 123 -0.41 14.79 -10.46
CA LEU A 123 0.08 14.09 -9.26
C LEU A 123 1.59 13.94 -9.25
N PHE A 124 2.19 13.61 -10.39
CA PHE A 124 3.64 13.51 -10.52
C PHE A 124 4.34 14.84 -10.18
N ARG A 125 3.86 15.95 -10.75
CA ARG A 125 4.39 17.28 -10.47
C ARG A 125 4.24 17.65 -9.00
N TYR A 126 3.09 17.40 -8.39
CA TYR A 126 2.87 17.64 -6.96
C TYR A 126 3.87 16.85 -6.10
N ALA A 127 3.96 15.54 -6.32
CA ALA A 127 4.84 14.67 -5.55
C ALA A 127 6.33 15.07 -5.73
N LYS A 128 6.76 15.38 -6.97
CA LYS A 128 8.09 15.87 -7.28
C LYS A 128 8.40 17.17 -6.56
N ASN A 129 7.48 18.14 -6.55
CA ASN A 129 7.66 19.42 -5.86
C ASN A 129 7.79 19.27 -4.33
N LYS A 130 7.11 18.27 -3.75
CA LYS A 130 7.23 17.92 -2.33
C LYS A 130 8.41 16.98 -2.04
N ASN A 131 9.15 16.55 -3.07
CA ASN A 131 10.24 15.59 -2.99
C ASN A 131 9.83 14.26 -2.29
N ILE A 132 8.62 13.78 -2.55
CA ILE A 132 8.11 12.50 -2.05
C ILE A 132 7.79 11.57 -3.24
N PRO A 133 8.08 10.27 -3.15
CA PRO A 133 7.77 9.35 -4.23
C PRO A 133 6.26 9.22 -4.47
N VAL A 134 5.82 9.35 -5.71
CA VAL A 134 4.52 8.86 -6.16
C VAL A 134 4.68 7.46 -6.74
N ARG A 135 3.71 6.58 -6.46
CA ARG A 135 3.61 5.26 -7.06
C ARG A 135 2.27 5.16 -7.76
N PHE A 136 2.30 4.94 -9.04
CA PHE A 136 1.12 4.62 -9.84
C PHE A 136 0.87 3.12 -9.79
N LEU A 137 -0.37 2.74 -9.61
CA LEU A 137 -0.80 1.34 -9.51
C LEU A 137 -1.72 1.03 -10.68
N GLU A 138 -1.45 -0.06 -11.36
CA GLU A 138 -2.43 -0.65 -12.26
C GLU A 138 -3.67 -1.11 -11.49
N LEU A 139 -4.84 -0.93 -12.10
CA LEU A 139 -6.09 -1.44 -11.54
C LEU A 139 -6.03 -2.95 -11.43
N MET A 140 -6.32 -3.47 -10.25
CA MET A 140 -6.35 -4.90 -10.00
C MET A 140 -7.73 -5.48 -10.31
N LYS A 141 -7.78 -6.70 -10.84
CA LYS A 141 -8.99 -7.49 -11.06
C LYS A 141 -9.63 -7.91 -9.72
N MET A 142 -10.27 -6.96 -9.01
CA MET A 142 -10.80 -7.17 -7.66
C MET A 142 -12.14 -6.50 -7.41
N GLY A 143 -12.91 -7.08 -6.49
CA GLY A 143 -14.16 -6.50 -5.99
C GLY A 143 -15.18 -6.25 -7.11
N HIS A 144 -15.85 -5.11 -7.05
CA HIS A 144 -16.92 -4.75 -8.00
C HIS A 144 -16.45 -4.50 -9.45
N LEU A 145 -15.16 -4.26 -9.66
CA LEU A 145 -14.57 -4.09 -11.00
C LEU A 145 -13.98 -5.40 -11.56
N HIS A 146 -14.12 -6.52 -10.83
CA HIS A 146 -13.54 -7.80 -11.21
C HIS A 146 -13.83 -8.20 -12.66
N ASP A 147 -15.07 -8.05 -13.13
CA ASP A 147 -15.48 -8.51 -14.46
C ASP A 147 -15.20 -7.50 -15.58
N ASN A 148 -15.11 -6.22 -15.23
CA ASN A 148 -14.95 -5.11 -16.19
C ASN A 148 -13.61 -4.39 -16.09
N TYR A 149 -12.65 -4.91 -15.32
CA TYR A 149 -11.40 -4.20 -15.02
C TYR A 149 -10.59 -3.85 -16.29
N GLN A 150 -10.64 -4.69 -17.32
CA GLN A 150 -9.85 -4.51 -18.55
C GLN A 150 -10.16 -3.20 -19.28
N GLN A 151 -11.41 -2.76 -19.27
CA GLN A 151 -11.79 -1.49 -19.91
C GLN A 151 -11.20 -0.27 -19.20
N TYR A 152 -10.88 -0.41 -17.90
CA TYR A 152 -10.29 0.65 -17.08
C TYR A 152 -8.79 0.46 -16.83
N LEU A 153 -8.20 -0.64 -17.33
CA LEU A 153 -6.78 -0.91 -17.12
C LEU A 153 -5.93 0.14 -17.83
N PHE A 154 -5.09 0.82 -17.07
CA PHE A 154 -4.07 1.76 -17.55
C PHE A 154 -2.71 1.19 -17.19
N THR A 155 -2.00 0.66 -18.19
CA THR A 155 -0.82 -0.17 -18.00
C THR A 155 0.44 0.65 -17.70
N GLN A 156 1.48 -0.02 -17.17
CA GLN A 156 2.81 0.57 -16.97
C GLN A 156 3.34 1.23 -18.24
N ALA A 157 3.19 0.60 -19.40
CA ALA A 157 3.64 1.17 -20.67
C ALA A 157 2.96 2.51 -20.97
N GLN A 158 1.63 2.59 -20.77
CA GLN A 158 0.87 3.82 -20.97
C GLN A 158 1.24 4.92 -19.95
N ILE A 159 1.49 4.54 -18.70
CA ILE A 159 1.94 5.49 -17.65
C ILE A 159 3.30 6.08 -18.04
N LEU A 160 4.23 5.23 -18.46
CA LEU A 160 5.57 5.67 -18.89
C LEU A 160 5.51 6.53 -20.15
N GLU A 161 4.65 6.20 -21.11
CA GLU A 161 4.39 7.00 -22.31
C GLU A 161 3.94 8.41 -21.94
N VAL A 162 2.92 8.54 -21.09
CA VAL A 162 2.43 9.85 -20.62
C VAL A 162 3.53 10.65 -19.94
N LEU A 163 4.32 10.02 -19.07
CA LEU A 163 5.41 10.69 -18.35
C LEU A 163 6.57 11.07 -19.28
N SER A 164 6.88 10.27 -20.30
CA SER A 164 7.99 10.50 -21.24
C SER A 164 7.76 11.71 -22.15
N ASN A 165 6.51 12.14 -22.33
CA ASN A 165 6.19 13.36 -23.09
C ASN A 165 6.70 14.65 -22.40
N GLU A 166 6.96 14.61 -21.07
CA GLU A 166 7.36 15.78 -20.33
C GLU A 166 8.69 15.58 -19.54
N PHE A 167 9.07 14.35 -19.25
CA PHE A 167 10.21 14.08 -18.36
C PHE A 167 11.12 13.00 -18.95
N SER A 168 12.42 13.24 -18.85
CA SER A 168 13.42 12.19 -19.08
C SER A 168 13.67 11.42 -17.79
N PHE A 169 13.71 10.10 -17.86
CA PHE A 169 13.97 9.22 -16.72
C PHE A 169 14.61 7.90 -17.18
N SER A 170 15.24 7.22 -16.25
CA SER A 170 15.82 5.89 -16.48
C SER A 170 15.35 4.91 -15.41
N PRO A 171 15.20 3.61 -15.75
CA PRO A 171 14.84 2.60 -14.77
C PRO A 171 15.97 2.40 -13.75
N ILE A 172 15.60 2.06 -12.52
CA ILE A 172 16.53 1.62 -11.47
C ILE A 172 16.18 0.20 -11.03
N SER A 173 17.18 -0.54 -10.56
CA SER A 173 17.01 -1.94 -10.18
C SER A 173 15.99 -2.08 -9.06
N ARG A 174 15.03 -2.99 -9.26
CA ARG A 174 14.05 -3.36 -8.24
C ARG A 174 14.70 -4.19 -7.12
N LEU A 175 14.45 -3.82 -5.88
CA LEU A 175 14.89 -4.63 -4.74
C LEU A 175 14.04 -5.91 -4.63
N PRO A 176 14.62 -7.05 -4.21
CA PRO A 176 13.87 -8.26 -3.92
C PRO A 176 12.68 -8.00 -2.97
N GLY A 177 11.54 -8.62 -3.23
CA GLY A 177 10.31 -8.43 -2.44
C GLY A 177 9.61 -7.08 -2.64
N ALA A 178 10.20 -6.12 -3.38
CA ALA A 178 9.53 -4.85 -3.67
C ALA A 178 8.31 -5.04 -4.58
N THR A 179 7.29 -4.21 -4.41
CA THR A 179 6.08 -4.24 -5.25
C THR A 179 6.18 -3.36 -6.48
N ALA A 180 6.98 -2.29 -6.41
CA ALA A 180 7.09 -1.29 -7.45
C ALA A 180 8.43 -1.41 -8.16
N ASP A 181 8.40 -1.28 -9.48
CA ASP A 181 9.55 -0.86 -10.25
C ASP A 181 9.70 0.64 -10.12
N TYR A 182 10.95 1.12 -10.12
CA TYR A 182 11.25 2.54 -9.93
C TYR A 182 12.03 3.11 -11.10
N TRP A 183 11.79 4.38 -11.36
CA TRP A 183 12.51 5.20 -12.34
C TRP A 183 13.03 6.46 -11.64
N GLN A 184 14.14 6.96 -12.15
CA GLN A 184 14.81 8.14 -11.62
C GLN A 184 14.98 9.20 -12.71
N LEU A 185 14.65 10.45 -12.38
CA LEU A 185 14.92 11.61 -13.23
C LEU A 185 16.36 12.08 -13.08
N PRO A 186 16.91 12.81 -14.07
CA PRO A 186 18.07 13.67 -13.85
C PRO A 186 17.81 14.56 -12.63
N GLY A 187 18.73 14.58 -11.66
CA GLY A 187 18.54 15.29 -10.40
C GLY A 187 18.03 14.42 -9.23
N GLY A 188 17.81 13.11 -9.46
CA GLY A 188 17.67 12.13 -8.38
C GLY A 188 16.24 11.86 -7.90
N TYR A 189 15.22 12.62 -8.35
CA TYR A 189 13.82 12.33 -7.97
C TYR A 189 13.38 10.96 -8.51
N GLN A 190 12.70 10.17 -7.66
CA GLN A 190 12.25 8.82 -8.01
C GLN A 190 10.73 8.70 -7.93
N PHE A 191 10.18 7.96 -8.88
CA PHE A 191 8.78 7.53 -8.87
C PHE A 191 8.70 6.03 -9.11
N GLY A 192 7.57 5.42 -8.80
CA GLY A 192 7.38 3.98 -8.95
C GLY A 192 6.10 3.62 -9.70
N ILE A 193 6.09 2.41 -10.27
CA ILE A 193 4.88 1.82 -10.83
C ILE A 193 4.71 0.42 -10.23
N ILE A 194 3.49 0.09 -9.81
CA ILE A 194 3.11 -1.24 -9.32
C ILE A 194 2.25 -1.89 -10.41
N ALA A 195 2.92 -2.65 -11.27
CA ALA A 195 2.34 -3.24 -12.47
C ALA A 195 1.93 -4.70 -12.21
N ASN A 196 0.87 -4.91 -11.43
CA ASN A 196 0.44 -6.27 -11.07
C ASN A 196 -0.21 -7.04 -12.21
N GLU A 197 -0.66 -6.37 -13.25
CA GLU A 197 -1.29 -7.00 -14.42
C GLU A 197 -0.29 -7.16 -15.57
N SER A 198 0.44 -6.09 -15.93
CA SER A 198 1.36 -6.10 -17.06
C SER A 198 2.75 -6.66 -16.73
N HIS A 199 3.27 -6.44 -15.52
CA HIS A 199 4.57 -6.94 -15.04
C HIS A 199 4.47 -7.47 -13.60
N PRO A 200 3.86 -8.66 -13.40
CA PRO A 200 3.64 -9.21 -12.06
C PRO A 200 4.92 -9.44 -11.27
N PHE A 201 4.96 -8.97 -10.03
CA PHE A 201 6.07 -9.11 -9.09
C PHE A 201 5.86 -10.25 -8.07
N CYS A 202 4.95 -11.19 -8.36
CA CYS A 202 4.50 -12.19 -7.39
C CYS A 202 5.54 -13.26 -7.06
N ASN A 203 6.50 -13.52 -7.95
CA ASN A 203 7.49 -14.59 -7.79
C ASN A 203 8.37 -14.46 -6.55
N ASP A 204 8.71 -13.23 -6.14
CA ASP A 204 9.52 -12.93 -4.97
C ASP A 204 8.71 -12.26 -3.83
N CYS A 205 7.39 -12.43 -3.84
CA CYS A 205 6.50 -11.86 -2.84
C CYS A 205 6.66 -12.56 -1.48
N ASP A 206 7.10 -11.83 -0.47
CA ASP A 206 7.31 -12.28 0.92
C ASP A 206 6.19 -11.87 1.89
N ARG A 207 5.12 -11.21 1.39
CA ARG A 207 4.07 -10.62 2.24
C ARG A 207 3.05 -11.64 2.69
N LEU A 208 2.65 -11.52 3.95
CA LEU A 208 1.47 -12.15 4.53
C LEU A 208 0.49 -11.06 4.98
N ARG A 209 -0.78 -11.38 5.05
CA ARG A 209 -1.81 -10.49 5.60
C ARG A 209 -2.49 -11.17 6.77
N LEU A 210 -2.68 -10.43 7.84
CA LEU A 210 -3.41 -10.85 9.02
C LEU A 210 -4.59 -9.91 9.23
N ASP A 211 -5.80 -10.46 9.29
CA ASP A 211 -6.98 -9.67 9.64
C ASP A 211 -7.25 -9.65 11.16
N SER A 212 -8.25 -8.86 11.56
CA SER A 212 -8.64 -8.72 12.97
C SER A 212 -9.28 -9.98 13.57
N TYR A 213 -9.67 -10.94 12.75
CA TYR A 213 -10.24 -12.21 13.17
C TYR A 213 -9.18 -13.31 13.37
N GLY A 214 -7.92 -13.01 13.05
CA GLY A 214 -6.82 -13.96 13.12
C GLY A 214 -6.65 -14.81 11.87
N ASN A 215 -7.23 -14.40 10.75
CA ASN A 215 -7.06 -15.09 9.47
C ASN A 215 -5.79 -14.61 8.77
N ILE A 216 -4.96 -15.54 8.32
CA ILE A 216 -3.79 -15.27 7.49
C ILE A 216 -4.11 -15.59 6.03
N PHE A 217 -3.78 -14.62 5.15
CA PHE A 217 -3.80 -14.77 3.71
C PHE A 217 -2.37 -14.75 3.16
N GLY A 218 -1.99 -15.80 2.45
CA GLY A 218 -0.69 -15.88 1.77
C GLY A 218 -0.64 -15.04 0.49
N CYS A 219 -1.76 -14.84 -0.16
CA CYS A 219 -1.89 -14.10 -1.42
C CYS A 219 -3.20 -13.32 -1.47
N LEU A 220 -3.21 -12.18 -2.20
CA LEU A 220 -4.42 -11.41 -2.49
C LEU A 220 -5.44 -12.19 -3.35
N SER A 221 -4.96 -13.13 -4.16
CA SER A 221 -5.82 -14.03 -4.96
C SER A 221 -6.31 -15.24 -4.18
N SER A 222 -5.96 -15.39 -2.90
CA SER A 222 -6.43 -16.50 -2.09
C SER A 222 -7.77 -16.15 -1.45
N ASN A 223 -8.77 -16.96 -1.71
CA ASN A 223 -10.09 -16.86 -1.08
C ASN A 223 -10.22 -17.79 0.15
N THR A 224 -9.15 -18.51 0.49
CA THR A 224 -9.10 -19.46 1.61
C THR A 224 -8.11 -18.99 2.66
N PRO A 225 -8.53 -18.14 3.62
CA PRO A 225 -7.68 -17.76 4.73
C PRO A 225 -7.46 -18.94 5.70
N ILE A 226 -6.35 -18.89 6.42
CA ILE A 226 -6.03 -19.85 7.48
C ILE A 226 -6.13 -19.13 8.81
N ASN A 227 -7.02 -19.57 9.69
CA ASN A 227 -7.16 -18.98 11.00
C ASN A 227 -6.05 -19.48 11.93
N ILE A 228 -5.34 -18.53 12.57
CA ILE A 228 -4.22 -18.83 13.49
C ILE A 228 -4.54 -18.50 14.94
N ARG A 229 -5.75 -18.04 15.25
CA ARG A 229 -6.11 -17.53 16.56
C ARG A 229 -5.89 -18.55 17.68
N ASP A 230 -6.32 -19.78 17.43
CA ASP A 230 -6.29 -20.86 18.41
C ASP A 230 -4.94 -21.59 18.50
N CYS A 231 -4.01 -21.28 17.56
CA CYS A 231 -2.69 -21.91 17.53
C CYS A 231 -1.53 -20.94 17.88
N LEU A 232 -1.83 -19.71 18.31
CA LEU A 232 -0.80 -18.74 18.66
C LEU A 232 0.13 -19.20 19.80
N HIS A 233 -0.30 -20.13 20.62
CA HIS A 233 0.48 -20.73 21.72
C HIS A 233 1.17 -22.05 21.34
N ASP A 234 0.80 -22.64 20.21
CA ASP A 234 1.34 -23.89 19.68
C ASP A 234 2.26 -23.59 18.49
N LYS A 235 3.56 -23.50 18.74
CA LYS A 235 4.56 -23.19 17.71
C LYS A 235 4.57 -24.19 16.55
N LYS A 236 4.29 -25.49 16.80
CA LYS A 236 4.28 -26.51 15.75
C LYS A 236 3.09 -26.30 14.82
N LYS A 237 1.89 -26.23 15.38
CA LYS A 237 0.65 -26.02 14.62
C LYS A 237 0.66 -24.68 13.89
N LEU A 238 1.17 -23.62 14.53
CA LEU A 238 1.31 -22.31 13.89
C LEU A 238 2.26 -22.36 12.69
N ARG A 239 3.39 -23.08 12.79
CA ARG A 239 4.32 -23.28 11.67
C ARG A 239 3.64 -23.99 10.50
N GLU A 240 2.89 -25.05 10.76
CA GLU A 240 2.14 -25.79 9.73
C GLU A 240 1.12 -24.87 9.01
N HIS A 241 0.39 -24.04 9.77
CA HIS A 241 -0.55 -23.06 9.21
C HIS A 241 0.14 -21.99 8.35
N LEU A 242 1.30 -21.47 8.81
CA LEU A 242 2.09 -20.51 8.06
C LEU A 242 2.66 -21.12 6.77
N GLN A 243 3.17 -22.35 6.83
CA GLN A 243 3.65 -23.08 5.65
C GLN A 243 2.51 -23.27 4.62
N THR A 244 1.32 -23.63 5.08
CA THR A 244 0.13 -23.77 4.22
C THR A 244 -0.22 -22.42 3.57
N ALA A 245 -0.20 -21.31 4.34
CA ALA A 245 -0.46 -19.98 3.80
C ALA A 245 0.59 -19.58 2.75
N LEU A 246 1.85 -19.89 2.97
CA LEU A 246 2.95 -19.63 2.03
C LEU A 246 2.84 -20.52 0.77
N TYR A 247 2.45 -21.77 0.92
CA TYR A 247 2.22 -22.69 -0.20
C TYR A 247 1.11 -22.19 -1.14
N HIS A 248 0.11 -21.49 -0.61
CA HIS A 248 -0.96 -20.89 -1.41
C HIS A 248 -0.55 -19.62 -2.17
N LYS A 249 0.70 -19.16 -2.06
CA LYS A 249 1.21 -18.04 -2.88
C LYS A 249 1.17 -18.40 -4.36
N LYS A 250 0.90 -17.39 -5.16
CA LYS A 250 0.78 -17.52 -6.62
C LYS A 250 1.94 -16.79 -7.30
N THR A 251 2.35 -17.29 -8.46
CA THR A 251 3.39 -16.69 -9.29
C THR A 251 2.93 -15.43 -10.03
N LYS A 252 1.60 -15.25 -10.14
CA LYS A 252 0.96 -14.04 -10.66
C LYS A 252 -0.36 -13.78 -9.96
N PHE A 253 -0.91 -12.59 -10.10
CA PHE A 253 -2.23 -12.25 -9.59
C PHE A 253 -3.32 -12.82 -10.49
N TYR A 254 -4.26 -13.58 -9.93
CA TYR A 254 -5.35 -14.24 -10.67
C TYR A 254 -6.72 -13.54 -10.49
N GLY A 255 -6.73 -12.41 -9.81
CA GLY A 255 -7.97 -11.75 -9.43
C GLY A 255 -8.53 -12.27 -8.10
N SER A 256 -9.49 -11.54 -7.57
CA SER A 256 -10.26 -11.92 -6.39
C SER A 256 -11.65 -11.27 -6.44
N ALA A 257 -12.68 -12.05 -6.14
CA ALA A 257 -14.02 -11.50 -5.94
C ALA A 257 -14.10 -10.64 -4.65
N LEU A 258 -13.16 -10.82 -3.72
CA LEU A 258 -13.08 -10.03 -2.50
C LEU A 258 -12.53 -8.63 -2.80
N SER A 259 -13.07 -7.63 -2.12
CA SER A 259 -12.50 -6.29 -2.16
C SER A 259 -11.21 -6.21 -1.32
N MET A 260 -10.32 -5.26 -1.65
CA MET A 260 -9.13 -4.98 -0.84
C MET A 260 -9.47 -4.75 0.65
N LYS A 261 -10.61 -4.09 0.92
CA LYS A 261 -11.10 -3.85 2.28
C LYS A 261 -11.37 -5.14 3.04
N ALA A 262 -11.86 -6.19 2.38
CA ALA A 262 -12.18 -7.46 3.01
C ALA A 262 -10.94 -8.29 3.38
N ILE A 263 -9.82 -8.05 2.72
CA ILE A 263 -8.55 -8.79 2.92
C ILE A 263 -7.44 -7.91 3.50
N GLY A 264 -7.80 -6.80 4.16
CA GLY A 264 -6.87 -5.93 4.85
C GLY A 264 -5.95 -5.12 3.91
N GLY A 265 -6.50 -4.62 2.83
CA GLY A 265 -5.77 -3.86 1.80
C GLY A 265 -5.90 -2.37 1.92
#